data_815ec203f79939f8fe7d99655f497373
#
_entry.id   815ec203f79939f8fe7d99655f497373
#
_cell.length_a   1.000
_cell.length_b   1.000
_cell.length_c   1.000
_cell.angle_alpha   90.00
_cell.angle_beta   90.00
_cell.angle_gamma   90.00
#
_symmetry.space_group_name_H-M   'P 1'
#
loop_
_entity.id
_entity.type
_entity.pdbx_description
1 polymer ?
#
loop_
_entity_poly.entity_id
_entity_poly.type
_entity_poly.pdbx_seq_one_letter_code
_entity_poly.pdbx_strand_id
1 'polypeptide(L)'
;MKSKRLTLSVLFVVAAVANALACTNLIVGKNASADGSTIVSYSADSYGLFGELYHYPAGMHKKGTLIDIHEWDTGKYLGQIAQARQTYNVIGNMNEFQLTIGETTFGGRPELVDTTGIIDYGSLIYLGLQRSRTAREAIKVMTELVQEYGYYSSGESFTIADPNEIWIMEMIGKGPGVRGAVWVAVRVPDDCISAHANQSRIHQFNMNDKENCMYSPDVISFAREKGYFDGVNKDFSFADAYAPLDFGARRYCEARVWSYFNMFTDRGNEFLPYILGETNTPMPLFVKPNRKVSVQDVKNAMRDHYEGTPLDISKDFGAGPYHTPYRLSPLSFKVGDQEYFNERPISTQQSGFVFVAQMRSELPDPIGGVLWFGTDDANMTVFTPVYCCTDKVPVCYTRVDGADYITFSWNSAFWIFNWVANMVYPRYDLMMGDVRATQTELETTFNEAQEGVEAAAAKLLEKDPAKAKAFLTNYTNMTAQSTFDTWKRLGEFLVVKYNDGVVKRMKNGQFERNSIGQPAGVIRPGYPKEFLEEYVKQTGDRYKMPE
;
A
#
# COMPACT_ATOMS: atom_id res chain seq x y z
N MET A 1 -3.03 -66.03 -18.57
CA MET A 1 -3.78 -64.78 -18.42
C MET A 1 -3.00 -63.87 -17.45
N LYS A 2 -2.25 -62.86 -17.97
CA LYS A 2 -1.48 -61.92 -17.16
C LYS A 2 -2.30 -60.65 -17.03
N SER A 3 -2.77 -60.35 -15.82
CA SER A 3 -3.46 -59.12 -15.45
C SER A 3 -2.46 -57.93 -15.42
N LYS A 4 -2.62 -56.96 -16.31
CA LYS A 4 -1.93 -55.66 -16.27
C LYS A 4 -2.65 -54.80 -15.25
N ARG A 5 -2.01 -54.53 -14.11
CA ARG A 5 -2.44 -53.47 -13.19
C ARG A 5 -2.05 -52.13 -13.78
N LEU A 6 -3.04 -51.32 -14.12
CA LEU A 6 -2.90 -49.94 -14.52
C LEU A 6 -2.74 -49.09 -13.24
N THR A 7 -1.55 -48.60 -12.99
CA THR A 7 -1.30 -47.66 -11.88
C THR A 7 -1.68 -46.27 -12.36
N LEU A 8 -2.81 -45.77 -11.87
CA LEU A 8 -3.26 -44.38 -12.10
C LEU A 8 -2.48 -43.48 -11.15
N SER A 9 -1.49 -42.77 -11.66
CA SER A 9 -0.78 -41.74 -10.93
C SER A 9 -1.67 -40.50 -10.89
N VAL A 10 -2.29 -40.23 -9.73
CA VAL A 10 -3.00 -38.98 -9.45
C VAL A 10 -1.93 -37.95 -9.18
N LEU A 11 -1.71 -37.06 -10.14
CA LEU A 11 -0.91 -35.85 -9.93
C LEU A 11 -1.73 -34.92 -9.04
N PHE A 12 -1.37 -34.81 -7.76
CA PHE A 12 -1.81 -33.71 -6.91
C PHE A 12 -1.05 -32.49 -7.37
N VAL A 13 -1.70 -31.61 -8.14
CA VAL A 13 -1.30 -30.23 -8.31
C VAL A 13 -1.65 -29.54 -6.99
N VAL A 14 -0.68 -29.45 -6.10
CA VAL A 14 -0.72 -28.51 -4.97
C VAL A 14 -0.60 -27.13 -5.61
N ALA A 15 -1.74 -26.48 -5.86
CA ALA A 15 -1.76 -25.05 -6.08
C ALA A 15 -1.23 -24.45 -4.77
N ALA A 16 0.04 -24.04 -4.77
CA ALA A 16 0.56 -23.14 -3.77
C ALA A 16 -0.30 -21.87 -3.90
N VAL A 17 -1.22 -21.68 -2.95
CA VAL A 17 -1.83 -20.38 -2.71
C VAL A 17 -0.66 -19.51 -2.24
N ALA A 18 0.00 -18.83 -3.19
CA ALA A 18 0.86 -17.73 -2.85
C ALA A 18 -0.01 -16.80 -2.00
N ASN A 19 0.39 -16.57 -0.75
CA ASN A 19 -0.14 -15.47 0.03
C ASN A 19 0.13 -14.23 -0.82
N ALA A 20 -0.87 -13.75 -1.55
CA ALA A 20 -0.74 -12.63 -2.44
C ALA A 20 -0.52 -11.40 -1.56
N LEU A 21 0.75 -11.01 -1.41
CA LEU A 21 1.10 -9.66 -1.02
C LEU A 21 0.43 -8.76 -2.05
N ALA A 22 -0.43 -7.88 -1.60
CA ALA A 22 -1.32 -7.14 -2.50
C ALA A 22 -1.20 -5.64 -2.23
N CYS A 23 -0.02 -5.08 -2.49
CA CYS A 23 0.34 -3.69 -2.28
C CYS A 23 -0.25 -2.74 -3.34
N THR A 24 -0.33 -1.44 -3.05
CA THR A 24 -0.77 -0.41 -4.00
C THR A 24 0.10 0.83 -3.87
N ASN A 25 0.59 1.35 -5.01
CA ASN A 25 1.29 2.62 -5.09
C ASN A 25 0.52 3.58 -6.01
N LEU A 26 0.25 4.80 -5.52
CA LEU A 26 -0.31 5.90 -6.29
C LEU A 26 0.76 6.99 -6.42
N ILE A 27 0.87 7.61 -7.57
CA ILE A 27 1.98 8.47 -7.95
C ILE A 27 1.44 9.78 -8.54
N VAL A 28 2.02 10.91 -8.10
CA VAL A 28 1.70 12.24 -8.64
C VAL A 28 2.99 12.98 -8.97
N GLY A 29 3.20 13.29 -10.22
CA GLY A 29 4.34 14.07 -10.69
C GLY A 29 4.30 15.51 -10.16
N LYS A 30 5.47 16.14 -10.06
CA LYS A 30 5.69 17.47 -9.48
C LYS A 30 4.75 18.54 -10.04
N ASN A 31 4.56 18.55 -11.37
CA ASN A 31 3.69 19.52 -12.03
C ASN A 31 2.22 19.06 -12.08
N ALA A 32 1.90 17.83 -11.70
CA ALA A 32 0.53 17.36 -11.52
C ALA A 32 0.00 17.64 -10.12
N SER A 33 0.89 17.79 -9.12
CA SER A 33 0.51 18.07 -7.74
C SER A 33 0.02 19.50 -7.52
N ALA A 34 -0.75 19.71 -6.46
CA ALA A 34 -1.35 21.00 -6.12
C ALA A 34 -0.34 22.01 -5.56
N ASP A 35 0.72 21.53 -4.90
CA ASP A 35 1.73 22.32 -4.18
C ASP A 35 3.13 22.23 -4.78
N GLY A 36 3.30 21.57 -5.92
CA GLY A 36 4.60 21.41 -6.58
C GLY A 36 5.48 20.29 -5.97
N SER A 37 4.98 19.54 -4.99
CA SER A 37 5.67 18.37 -4.45
C SER A 37 5.60 17.17 -5.40
N THR A 38 6.55 16.25 -5.32
CA THR A 38 6.35 14.88 -5.78
C THR A 38 5.62 14.12 -4.69
N ILE A 39 4.59 13.33 -5.07
CA ILE A 39 3.77 12.58 -4.11
C ILE A 39 3.74 11.12 -4.52
N VAL A 40 4.01 10.22 -3.59
CA VAL A 40 3.82 8.77 -3.76
C VAL A 40 3.14 8.18 -2.55
N SER A 41 2.28 7.19 -2.77
CA SER A 41 1.68 6.43 -1.68
C SER A 41 2.08 4.96 -1.75
N TYR A 42 1.91 4.27 -0.64
CA TYR A 42 2.11 2.84 -0.56
C TYR A 42 1.18 2.24 0.52
N SER A 43 0.56 1.13 0.21
CA SER A 43 -0.02 0.23 1.20
C SER A 43 0.73 -1.10 1.19
N ALA A 44 1.17 -1.56 2.35
CA ALA A 44 1.78 -2.86 2.54
C ALA A 44 0.68 -3.84 2.98
N ASP A 45 0.22 -4.68 2.05
CA ASP A 45 -0.99 -5.48 2.24
C ASP A 45 -0.65 -6.97 2.36
N SER A 46 -0.70 -7.50 3.57
CA SER A 46 -0.49 -8.92 3.88
C SER A 46 -1.21 -9.31 5.16
N TYR A 47 -1.93 -10.44 5.15
CA TYR A 47 -2.56 -10.99 6.36
C TYR A 47 -1.56 -11.49 7.43
N GLY A 48 -0.28 -11.37 7.19
CA GLY A 48 0.79 -11.72 8.15
C GLY A 48 1.61 -10.53 8.62
N LEU A 49 1.29 -9.30 8.17
CA LEU A 49 2.09 -8.12 8.41
C LEU A 49 1.57 -7.31 9.60
N PHE A 50 2.44 -7.10 10.60
CA PHE A 50 2.21 -6.15 11.68
C PHE A 50 2.63 -4.75 11.24
N GLY A 51 1.72 -3.78 11.35
CA GLY A 51 1.98 -2.39 10.95
C GLY A 51 2.83 -1.65 11.98
N GLU A 52 4.08 -1.38 11.64
CA GLU A 52 4.99 -0.58 12.45
C GLU A 52 5.73 0.46 11.60
N LEU A 53 6.22 1.52 12.25
CA LEU A 53 7.06 2.52 11.60
C LEU A 53 8.52 2.14 11.80
N TYR A 54 9.16 1.64 10.74
CA TYR A 54 10.55 1.21 10.77
C TYR A 54 11.51 2.39 10.93
N HIS A 55 12.64 2.17 11.60
CA HIS A 55 13.68 3.17 11.74
C HIS A 55 15.08 2.55 11.63
N TYR A 56 15.87 3.07 10.72
CA TYR A 56 17.27 2.72 10.54
C TYR A 56 18.10 3.99 10.76
N PRO A 57 18.81 4.13 11.90
CA PRO A 57 19.56 5.34 12.19
C PRO A 57 20.76 5.52 11.26
N ALA A 58 21.09 6.78 10.99
CA ALA A 58 22.34 7.11 10.29
C ALA A 58 23.56 6.60 11.06
N GLY A 59 24.61 6.19 10.35
CA GLY A 59 25.81 5.67 10.98
C GLY A 59 27.06 5.72 10.12
N MET A 60 28.22 5.66 10.82
CA MET A 60 29.53 5.45 10.21
C MET A 60 30.05 4.07 10.58
N HIS A 61 30.40 3.27 9.60
CA HIS A 61 30.80 1.87 9.78
C HIS A 61 32.27 1.65 9.42
N LYS A 62 32.91 0.70 10.10
CA LYS A 62 34.31 0.33 9.79
C LYS A 62 34.38 -0.37 8.42
N LYS A 63 35.50 -0.18 7.70
CA LYS A 63 35.75 -0.91 6.45
C LYS A 63 35.73 -2.42 6.71
N GLY A 64 34.99 -3.16 5.89
CA GLY A 64 34.88 -4.61 5.99
C GLY A 64 33.80 -5.10 6.98
N THR A 65 33.00 -4.20 7.59
CA THR A 65 31.80 -4.60 8.33
C THR A 65 30.85 -5.34 7.40
N LEU A 66 30.30 -6.45 7.89
CA LEU A 66 29.23 -7.20 7.21
C LEU A 66 27.92 -6.99 7.95
N ILE A 67 26.80 -7.09 7.23
CA ILE A 67 25.44 -7.08 7.78
C ILE A 67 24.70 -8.33 7.33
N ASP A 68 23.92 -8.89 8.24
CA ASP A 68 23.04 -10.01 7.97
C ASP A 68 21.82 -9.54 7.16
N ILE A 69 21.45 -10.31 6.16
CA ILE A 69 20.24 -10.12 5.39
C ILE A 69 19.25 -11.23 5.73
N HIS A 70 18.05 -10.82 6.09
CA HIS A 70 16.94 -11.70 6.35
C HIS A 70 15.81 -11.34 5.38
N GLU A 71 15.18 -12.35 4.81
CA GLU A 71 13.99 -12.15 3.99
C GLU A 71 12.91 -11.42 4.78
N TRP A 72 12.36 -10.39 4.18
CA TRP A 72 11.45 -9.47 4.83
C TRP A 72 10.18 -10.14 5.38
N ASP A 73 9.57 -11.03 4.59
CA ASP A 73 8.28 -11.62 4.95
C ASP A 73 8.38 -12.74 5.98
N THR A 74 9.44 -13.53 5.94
CA THR A 74 9.56 -14.75 6.76
C THR A 74 10.64 -14.67 7.84
N GLY A 75 11.53 -13.65 7.76
CA GLY A 75 12.69 -13.55 8.63
C GLY A 75 13.77 -14.60 8.35
N LYS A 76 13.68 -15.35 7.24
CA LYS A 76 14.69 -16.34 6.86
C LYS A 76 16.03 -15.67 6.62
N TYR A 77 17.08 -16.18 7.26
CA TYR A 77 18.44 -15.73 7.00
C TYR A 77 18.89 -16.10 5.58
N LEU A 78 19.31 -15.10 4.81
CA LEU A 78 19.74 -15.26 3.41
C LEU A 78 21.27 -15.22 3.24
N GLY A 79 21.97 -14.50 4.09
CA GLY A 79 23.43 -14.35 4.00
C GLY A 79 23.93 -13.02 4.53
N GLN A 80 25.17 -12.68 4.18
CA GLN A 80 25.80 -11.41 4.58
C GLN A 80 26.24 -10.63 3.35
N ILE A 81 26.13 -9.30 3.47
CA ILE A 81 26.65 -8.35 2.47
C ILE A 81 27.58 -7.33 3.12
N ALA A 82 28.40 -6.66 2.32
CA ALA A 82 29.23 -5.57 2.81
C ALA A 82 28.38 -4.37 3.24
N GLN A 83 28.63 -3.87 4.47
CA GLN A 83 28.02 -2.63 4.94
C GLN A 83 28.64 -1.42 4.26
N ALA A 84 27.81 -0.47 3.84
CA ALA A 84 28.28 0.83 3.37
C ALA A 84 29.04 1.54 4.49
N ARG A 85 30.08 2.30 4.14
CA ARG A 85 30.88 3.05 5.12
C ARG A 85 30.07 4.12 5.85
N GLN A 86 29.10 4.71 5.17
CA GLN A 86 28.14 5.67 5.71
C GLN A 86 26.75 5.21 5.34
N THR A 87 25.84 5.26 6.30
CA THR A 87 24.41 5.05 6.11
C THR A 87 23.64 6.28 6.54
N TYR A 88 22.51 6.54 5.87
CA TYR A 88 21.63 7.67 6.14
C TYR A 88 20.48 7.26 7.08
N ASN A 89 19.90 8.24 7.75
CA ASN A 89 18.72 8.04 8.58
C ASN A 89 17.51 7.71 7.71
N VAL A 90 16.82 6.62 8.03
CA VAL A 90 15.60 6.18 7.34
C VAL A 90 14.48 6.05 8.35
N ILE A 91 13.34 6.66 8.07
CA ILE A 91 12.11 6.55 8.85
C ILE A 91 10.98 6.01 7.94
N GLY A 92 10.46 4.83 8.27
CA GLY A 92 9.58 4.10 7.36
C GLY A 92 10.25 3.90 6.00
N ASN A 93 9.58 4.35 4.95
CA ASN A 93 10.05 4.23 3.57
C ASN A 93 10.69 5.53 3.03
N MET A 94 11.10 6.46 3.89
CA MET A 94 11.71 7.74 3.51
C MET A 94 13.02 7.96 4.27
N ASN A 95 14.04 8.50 3.59
CA ASN A 95 15.29 8.89 4.24
C ASN A 95 15.38 10.41 4.48
N GLU A 96 16.43 10.82 5.19
CA GLU A 96 16.67 12.23 5.58
C GLU A 96 16.88 13.22 4.41
N PHE A 97 17.03 12.72 3.18
CA PHE A 97 17.11 13.49 1.94
C PHE A 97 15.79 13.49 1.15
N GLN A 98 14.68 13.13 1.78
CA GLN A 98 13.36 13.02 1.15
C GLN A 98 13.27 11.90 0.08
N LEU A 99 14.29 11.05 -0.07
CA LEU A 99 14.21 9.90 -0.96
C LEU A 99 13.22 8.89 -0.38
N THR A 100 12.26 8.47 -1.20
CA THR A 100 11.20 7.52 -0.82
C THR A 100 11.19 6.34 -1.78
N ILE A 101 11.00 5.13 -1.25
CA ILE A 101 10.84 3.91 -2.05
C ILE A 101 9.60 3.16 -1.56
N GLY A 102 8.64 2.93 -2.46
CA GLY A 102 7.51 2.02 -2.30
C GLY A 102 7.61 0.86 -3.30
N GLU A 103 6.78 -0.18 -3.13
CA GLU A 103 6.83 -1.33 -4.03
C GLU A 103 5.44 -1.97 -4.24
N THR A 104 5.34 -2.85 -5.22
CA THR A 104 4.28 -3.85 -5.35
C THR A 104 4.83 -5.10 -6.04
N THR A 105 4.65 -6.25 -5.41
CA THR A 105 5.05 -7.55 -5.98
C THR A 105 4.13 -7.92 -7.15
N PHE A 106 4.66 -8.02 -8.37
CA PHE A 106 3.89 -8.50 -9.52
C PHE A 106 4.06 -10.01 -9.78
N GLY A 107 4.94 -10.66 -9.05
CA GLY A 107 5.22 -12.08 -9.20
C GLY A 107 5.98 -12.40 -10.48
N GLY A 108 5.31 -12.32 -11.62
CA GLY A 108 5.88 -12.62 -12.93
C GLY A 108 6.10 -14.12 -13.15
N ARG A 109 7.12 -14.48 -13.94
CA ARG A 109 7.42 -15.87 -14.26
C ARG A 109 8.08 -16.59 -13.08
N PRO A 110 7.46 -17.62 -12.48
CA PRO A 110 7.95 -18.25 -11.25
C PRO A 110 9.32 -18.93 -11.43
N GLU A 111 9.65 -19.39 -12.63
CA GLU A 111 10.96 -19.98 -12.94
C GLU A 111 12.13 -19.00 -12.89
N LEU A 112 11.85 -17.69 -12.79
CA LEU A 112 12.86 -16.64 -12.68
C LEU A 112 13.20 -16.26 -11.24
N VAL A 113 12.53 -16.81 -10.24
CA VAL A 113 12.87 -16.61 -8.83
C VAL A 113 14.22 -17.27 -8.53
N ASP A 114 15.20 -16.49 -8.07
CA ASP A 114 16.52 -16.99 -7.66
C ASP A 114 16.54 -17.29 -6.16
N THR A 115 16.30 -18.55 -5.80
CA THR A 115 16.34 -19.01 -4.40
C THR A 115 17.76 -19.06 -3.80
N THR A 116 18.79 -18.71 -4.56
CA THR A 116 20.20 -18.63 -4.13
C THR A 116 20.68 -17.20 -3.95
N GLY A 117 19.88 -16.21 -4.33
CA GLY A 117 20.14 -14.78 -4.10
C GLY A 117 20.15 -14.45 -2.61
N ILE A 118 20.82 -13.34 -2.26
CA ILE A 118 20.93 -12.88 -0.86
C ILE A 118 20.02 -11.66 -0.60
N ILE A 119 19.70 -10.88 -1.63
CA ILE A 119 18.92 -9.65 -1.51
C ILE A 119 17.46 -9.92 -1.87
N ASP A 120 16.55 -9.76 -0.91
CA ASP A 120 15.11 -9.71 -1.14
C ASP A 120 14.62 -8.26 -1.38
N TYR A 121 13.36 -8.12 -1.82
CA TYR A 121 12.78 -6.81 -2.16
C TYR A 121 12.76 -5.84 -0.97
N GLY A 122 12.37 -6.31 0.23
CA GLY A 122 12.28 -5.49 1.43
C GLY A 122 13.65 -5.01 1.90
N SER A 123 14.65 -5.92 1.91
CA SER A 123 16.04 -5.54 2.17
C SER A 123 16.56 -4.51 1.15
N LEU A 124 16.19 -4.66 -0.13
CA LEU A 124 16.59 -3.76 -1.19
C LEU A 124 16.07 -2.34 -0.98
N ILE A 125 14.85 -2.17 -0.46
CA ILE A 125 14.27 -0.87 -0.13
C ILE A 125 15.11 -0.14 0.92
N TYR A 126 15.32 -0.72 2.10
CA TYR A 126 16.05 0.00 3.14
C TYR A 126 17.54 0.18 2.83
N LEU A 127 18.17 -0.77 2.10
CA LEU A 127 19.55 -0.62 1.64
C LEU A 127 19.69 0.52 0.62
N GLY A 128 18.74 0.65 -0.31
CA GLY A 128 18.65 1.76 -1.24
C GLY A 128 18.52 3.10 -0.52
N LEU A 129 17.60 3.19 0.44
CA LEU A 129 17.36 4.38 1.25
C LEU A 129 18.57 4.76 2.12
N GLN A 130 19.24 3.79 2.75
CA GLN A 130 20.41 4.04 3.58
C GLN A 130 21.65 4.49 2.81
N ARG A 131 21.72 4.24 1.49
CA ARG A 131 22.93 4.41 0.68
C ARG A 131 22.81 5.45 -0.42
N SER A 132 21.64 6.07 -0.59
CA SER A 132 21.36 6.99 -1.70
C SER A 132 20.71 8.28 -1.23
N ARG A 133 20.92 9.36 -1.98
CA ARG A 133 20.31 10.69 -1.74
C ARG A 133 19.25 11.05 -2.77
N THR A 134 19.34 10.45 -3.96
CA THR A 134 18.43 10.75 -5.08
C THR A 134 17.85 9.47 -5.65
N ALA A 135 16.76 9.59 -6.40
CA ALA A 135 16.11 8.46 -7.04
C ALA A 135 17.06 7.72 -8.01
N ARG A 136 17.87 8.46 -8.77
CA ARG A 136 18.86 7.84 -9.70
C ARG A 136 19.97 7.11 -8.98
N GLU A 137 20.46 7.67 -7.86
CA GLU A 137 21.45 6.96 -7.03
C GLU A 137 20.86 5.68 -6.45
N ALA A 138 19.59 5.71 -5.99
CA ALA A 138 18.90 4.53 -5.47
C ALA A 138 18.76 3.43 -6.52
N ILE A 139 18.32 3.76 -7.75
CA ILE A 139 18.25 2.80 -8.86
C ILE A 139 19.61 2.14 -9.10
N LYS A 140 20.67 2.93 -9.13
CA LYS A 140 22.04 2.43 -9.32
C LYS A 140 22.46 1.51 -8.19
N VAL A 141 22.31 1.94 -6.94
CA VAL A 141 22.67 1.15 -5.74
C VAL A 141 21.89 -0.16 -5.69
N MET A 142 20.57 -0.13 -5.89
CA MET A 142 19.72 -1.32 -5.86
C MET A 142 20.11 -2.32 -6.94
N THR A 143 20.35 -1.86 -8.16
CA THR A 143 20.71 -2.75 -9.28
C THR A 143 22.13 -3.30 -9.16
N GLU A 144 23.09 -2.53 -8.61
CA GLU A 144 24.45 -3.00 -8.31
C GLU A 144 24.45 -4.07 -7.19
N LEU A 145 23.68 -3.86 -6.12
CA LEU A 145 23.53 -4.84 -5.04
C LEU A 145 22.96 -6.17 -5.55
N VAL A 146 21.91 -6.11 -6.36
CA VAL A 146 21.30 -7.29 -6.97
C VAL A 146 22.28 -8.00 -7.91
N GLN A 147 23.06 -7.26 -8.70
CA GLN A 147 24.07 -7.83 -9.59
C GLN A 147 25.19 -8.53 -8.80
N GLU A 148 25.58 -8.00 -7.65
CA GLU A 148 26.68 -8.55 -6.84
C GLU A 148 26.21 -9.75 -5.99
N TYR A 149 25.02 -9.66 -5.37
CA TYR A 149 24.54 -10.61 -4.35
C TYR A 149 23.40 -11.51 -4.80
N GLY A 150 22.83 -11.28 -5.99
CA GLY A 150 21.62 -12.00 -6.47
C GLY A 150 20.33 -11.47 -5.89
N TYR A 151 19.22 -11.74 -6.57
CA TYR A 151 17.87 -11.25 -6.22
C TYR A 151 16.97 -12.40 -5.82
N TYR A 152 16.60 -12.47 -4.54
CA TYR A 152 15.88 -13.59 -3.95
C TYR A 152 14.36 -13.57 -4.21
N SER A 153 13.76 -12.40 -4.41
CA SER A 153 12.30 -12.24 -4.54
C SER A 153 11.76 -12.59 -5.93
N SER A 154 10.45 -12.69 -6.04
CA SER A 154 9.70 -12.69 -7.30
C SER A 154 9.79 -11.30 -7.98
N GLY A 155 9.03 -11.09 -9.07
CA GLY A 155 9.05 -9.80 -9.77
C GLY A 155 8.44 -8.66 -8.94
N GLU A 156 9.11 -7.49 -8.97
CA GLU A 156 8.75 -6.29 -8.20
C GLU A 156 8.69 -5.05 -9.06
N SER A 157 7.67 -4.23 -8.80
CA SER A 157 7.58 -2.84 -9.26
C SER A 157 7.93 -1.92 -8.09
N PHE A 158 9.01 -1.13 -8.23
CA PHE A 158 9.40 -0.12 -7.25
C PHE A 158 9.00 1.27 -7.72
N THR A 159 8.38 2.07 -6.86
CA THR A 159 8.32 3.52 -7.02
C THR A 159 9.50 4.13 -6.26
N ILE A 160 10.38 4.82 -6.95
CA ILE A 160 11.58 5.45 -6.39
C ILE A 160 11.48 6.94 -6.67
N ALA A 161 11.37 7.76 -5.62
CA ALA A 161 11.05 9.17 -5.75
C ALA A 161 11.93 10.04 -4.85
N ASP A 162 12.31 11.20 -5.37
CA ASP A 162 12.91 12.29 -4.61
C ASP A 162 12.15 13.61 -4.89
N PRO A 163 12.50 14.77 -4.31
CA PRO A 163 11.78 16.02 -4.54
C PRO A 163 11.73 16.51 -5.99
N ASN A 164 12.51 15.94 -6.89
CA ASN A 164 12.65 16.41 -8.26
C ASN A 164 12.09 15.46 -9.31
N GLU A 165 12.12 14.16 -9.03
CA GLU A 165 11.68 13.16 -10.02
C GLU A 165 11.17 11.88 -9.37
N ILE A 166 10.31 11.17 -10.11
CA ILE A 166 9.76 9.87 -9.72
C ILE A 166 10.07 8.86 -10.82
N TRP A 167 10.47 7.66 -10.41
CA TRP A 167 10.74 6.53 -11.30
C TRP A 167 9.90 5.32 -10.91
N ILE A 168 9.41 4.60 -11.92
CA ILE A 168 8.88 3.25 -11.76
C ILE A 168 9.98 2.31 -12.28
N MET A 169 10.48 1.43 -11.42
CA MET A 169 11.45 0.40 -11.78
C MET A 169 10.82 -0.98 -11.62
N GLU A 170 10.79 -1.75 -12.69
CA GLU A 170 10.33 -3.15 -12.65
C GLU A 170 11.52 -4.09 -12.78
N MET A 171 11.58 -5.08 -11.91
CA MET A 171 12.71 -6.00 -11.76
C MET A 171 12.23 -7.43 -11.53
N ILE A 172 12.92 -8.41 -12.14
CA ILE A 172 12.72 -9.83 -11.87
C ILE A 172 14.05 -10.57 -11.96
N GLY A 173 14.23 -11.62 -11.16
CA GLY A 173 15.42 -12.45 -11.18
C GLY A 173 15.65 -13.18 -12.51
N LYS A 174 16.74 -13.94 -12.59
CA LYS A 174 17.13 -14.71 -13.79
C LYS A 174 17.01 -16.22 -13.60
N GLY A 175 16.45 -16.64 -12.48
CA GLY A 175 16.32 -18.03 -12.10
C GLY A 175 17.46 -18.56 -11.23
N PRO A 176 17.28 -19.76 -10.65
CA PRO A 176 18.21 -20.30 -9.66
C PRO A 176 19.65 -20.38 -10.16
N GLY A 177 20.57 -19.86 -9.37
CA GLY A 177 22.02 -19.88 -9.65
C GLY A 177 22.51 -18.89 -10.70
N VAL A 178 21.62 -18.01 -11.24
CA VAL A 178 22.00 -16.94 -12.16
C VAL A 178 21.93 -15.60 -11.44
N ARG A 179 23.06 -15.06 -11.04
CA ARG A 179 23.12 -13.78 -10.32
C ARG A 179 22.59 -12.61 -11.14
N GLY A 180 22.01 -11.64 -10.44
CA GLY A 180 21.47 -10.44 -11.01
C GLY A 180 19.98 -10.52 -11.30
N ALA A 181 19.49 -9.50 -11.94
CA ALA A 181 18.11 -9.38 -12.38
C ALA A 181 18.04 -8.73 -13.76
N VAL A 182 16.95 -8.93 -14.47
CA VAL A 182 16.55 -8.06 -15.57
C VAL A 182 15.63 -7.00 -15.03
N TRP A 183 15.81 -5.76 -15.48
CA TRP A 183 15.04 -4.63 -14.97
C TRP A 183 14.96 -3.50 -16.00
N VAL A 184 13.94 -2.68 -15.84
CA VAL A 184 13.73 -1.43 -16.56
C VAL A 184 13.19 -0.39 -15.60
N ALA A 185 13.69 0.85 -15.68
CA ALA A 185 13.18 1.99 -14.92
C ALA A 185 12.78 3.10 -15.89
N VAL A 186 11.58 3.66 -15.70
CA VAL A 186 11.05 4.74 -16.53
C VAL A 186 10.64 5.91 -15.62
N ARG A 187 11.11 7.12 -15.98
CA ARG A 187 10.76 8.35 -15.26
C ARG A 187 9.31 8.74 -15.52
N VAL A 188 8.58 9.03 -14.46
CA VAL A 188 7.21 9.57 -14.54
C VAL A 188 7.28 11.02 -15.03
N PRO A 189 6.56 11.41 -16.09
CA PRO A 189 6.50 12.79 -16.51
C PRO A 189 5.93 13.69 -15.41
N ASP A 190 6.51 14.87 -15.23
CA ASP A 190 6.17 15.76 -14.11
C ASP A 190 4.69 16.20 -14.09
N ASP A 191 4.03 16.26 -15.26
CA ASP A 191 2.63 16.67 -15.42
C ASP A 191 1.62 15.51 -15.44
N CYS A 192 2.07 14.30 -15.05
CA CYS A 192 1.28 13.09 -15.08
C CYS A 192 1.08 12.48 -13.67
N ILE A 193 0.05 11.64 -13.58
CA ILE A 193 -0.13 10.67 -12.52
C ILE A 193 0.14 9.26 -13.05
N SER A 194 0.45 8.35 -12.15
CA SER A 194 0.63 6.93 -12.42
C SER A 194 0.24 6.10 -11.20
N ALA A 195 0.16 4.79 -11.36
CA ALA A 195 -0.02 3.84 -10.28
C ALA A 195 0.49 2.47 -10.70
N HIS A 196 0.83 1.62 -9.74
CA HIS A 196 0.98 0.19 -9.94
C HIS A 196 0.46 -0.59 -8.71
N ALA A 197 -0.01 -1.79 -8.95
CA ALA A 197 -0.74 -2.57 -7.97
C ALA A 197 -0.62 -4.07 -8.27
N ASN A 198 0.57 -4.64 -8.07
CA ASN A 198 0.89 -6.06 -8.24
C ASN A 198 0.78 -6.59 -9.69
N GLN A 199 0.98 -5.74 -10.68
CA GLN A 199 1.18 -6.13 -12.07
C GLN A 199 2.27 -5.26 -12.69
N SER A 200 3.15 -5.87 -13.49
CA SER A 200 4.10 -5.16 -14.33
C SER A 200 3.36 -4.35 -15.39
N ARG A 201 3.71 -3.07 -15.54
CA ARG A 201 3.01 -2.12 -16.40
C ARG A 201 3.90 -1.45 -17.45
N ILE A 202 5.22 -1.65 -17.35
CA ILE A 202 6.14 -1.13 -18.36
C ILE A 202 6.10 -2.06 -19.58
N HIS A 203 5.31 -1.68 -20.59
CA HIS A 203 5.29 -2.35 -21.90
C HIS A 203 6.50 -1.93 -22.72
N GLN A 204 6.31 -1.19 -23.81
CA GLN A 204 7.40 -0.64 -24.62
C GLN A 204 8.03 0.56 -23.90
N PHE A 205 9.33 0.68 -24.02
CA PHE A 205 10.10 1.80 -23.48
C PHE A 205 11.16 2.29 -24.45
N ASN A 206 11.50 3.58 -24.37
CA ASN A 206 12.46 4.19 -25.29
C ASN A 206 13.91 3.97 -24.83
N MET A 207 14.57 2.96 -25.37
CA MET A 207 15.96 2.62 -25.06
C MET A 207 16.98 3.72 -25.43
N ASN A 208 16.60 4.68 -26.26
CA ASN A 208 17.47 5.79 -26.66
C ASN A 208 17.33 7.01 -25.74
N ASP A 209 16.29 7.07 -24.93
CA ASP A 209 16.05 8.15 -23.98
C ASP A 209 16.77 7.88 -22.64
N LYS A 210 18.08 8.17 -22.60
CA LYS A 210 18.91 7.94 -21.43
C LYS A 210 18.58 8.86 -20.24
N GLU A 211 17.81 9.91 -20.46
CA GLU A 211 17.37 10.81 -19.42
C GLU A 211 16.17 10.23 -18.65
N ASN A 212 15.25 9.59 -19.35
CA ASN A 212 13.98 9.12 -18.80
C ASN A 212 13.85 7.59 -18.79
N CYS A 213 14.87 6.84 -19.22
CA CYS A 213 14.86 5.39 -19.25
C CYS A 213 16.21 4.78 -18.89
N MET A 214 16.22 3.88 -17.93
CA MET A 214 17.37 3.04 -17.54
C MET A 214 16.94 1.56 -17.59
N TYR A 215 17.85 0.66 -17.93
CA TYR A 215 17.54 -0.76 -18.04
C TYR A 215 18.80 -1.64 -17.93
N SER A 216 18.62 -2.91 -17.56
CA SER A 216 19.71 -3.88 -17.56
C SER A 216 20.17 -4.17 -18.99
N PRO A 217 21.51 -4.27 -19.25
CA PRO A 217 22.03 -4.43 -20.61
C PRO A 217 21.47 -5.64 -21.36
N ASP A 218 21.06 -6.65 -20.62
CA ASP A 218 20.59 -7.93 -21.14
C ASP A 218 19.05 -8.11 -21.09
N VAL A 219 18.30 -7.05 -20.78
CA VAL A 219 16.82 -7.12 -20.63
C VAL A 219 16.11 -7.74 -21.84
N ILE A 220 16.57 -7.52 -23.06
CA ILE A 220 15.99 -8.10 -24.27
C ILE A 220 16.68 -9.42 -24.66
N SER A 221 18.00 -9.48 -24.58
CA SER A 221 18.74 -10.70 -24.96
C SER A 221 18.40 -11.88 -24.06
N PHE A 222 18.20 -11.64 -22.77
CA PHE A 222 17.76 -12.66 -21.83
C PHE A 222 16.35 -13.16 -22.14
N ALA A 223 15.41 -12.26 -22.49
CA ALA A 223 14.06 -12.67 -22.91
C ALA A 223 14.09 -13.55 -24.16
N ARG A 224 14.99 -13.23 -25.12
CA ARG A 224 15.17 -14.08 -26.32
C ARG A 224 15.78 -15.45 -25.99
N GLU A 225 16.80 -15.48 -25.13
CA GLU A 225 17.41 -16.72 -24.65
C GLU A 225 16.39 -17.66 -24.02
N LYS A 226 15.49 -17.10 -23.23
CA LYS A 226 14.40 -17.84 -22.57
C LYS A 226 13.21 -18.15 -23.48
N GLY A 227 13.18 -17.63 -24.70
CA GLY A 227 12.05 -17.81 -25.61
C GLY A 227 10.80 -17.01 -25.26
N TYR A 228 10.95 -15.95 -24.45
CA TYR A 228 9.83 -15.06 -24.06
C TYR A 228 9.56 -13.98 -25.09
N PHE A 229 10.52 -13.71 -25.99
CA PHE A 229 10.42 -12.71 -27.05
C PHE A 229 11.29 -13.09 -28.26
N ASP A 230 10.72 -12.98 -29.46
CA ASP A 230 11.41 -13.26 -30.72
C ASP A 230 11.34 -12.10 -31.75
N GLY A 231 10.67 -10.99 -31.37
CA GLY A 231 10.45 -9.83 -32.22
C GLY A 231 11.65 -8.89 -32.38
N VAL A 232 11.43 -7.74 -33.01
CA VAL A 232 12.45 -6.68 -33.12
C VAL A 232 12.49 -5.83 -31.85
N ASN A 233 13.65 -5.30 -31.46
CA ASN A 233 13.84 -4.61 -30.17
C ASN A 233 12.83 -3.50 -29.88
N LYS A 234 12.39 -2.75 -30.90
CA LYS A 234 11.43 -1.65 -30.72
C LYS A 234 10.04 -2.11 -30.25
N ASP A 235 9.71 -3.38 -30.49
CA ASP A 235 8.42 -3.98 -30.13
C ASP A 235 8.50 -4.76 -28.79
N PHE A 236 9.66 -4.74 -28.14
CA PHE A 236 9.84 -5.42 -26.85
C PHE A 236 9.01 -4.77 -25.76
N SER A 237 8.21 -5.60 -25.07
CA SER A 237 7.44 -5.23 -23.90
C SER A 237 7.98 -5.98 -22.68
N PHE A 238 8.40 -5.25 -21.65
CA PHE A 238 8.91 -5.87 -20.41
C PHE A 238 7.79 -6.66 -19.73
N ALA A 239 6.61 -6.05 -19.57
CA ALA A 239 5.47 -6.69 -18.93
C ALA A 239 5.06 -7.99 -19.65
N ASP A 240 4.92 -7.97 -20.98
CA ASP A 240 4.48 -9.15 -21.74
C ASP A 240 5.53 -10.28 -21.69
N ALA A 241 6.82 -9.91 -21.69
CA ALA A 241 7.91 -10.88 -21.62
C ALA A 241 8.04 -11.54 -20.25
N TYR A 242 7.95 -10.76 -19.17
CA TYR A 242 8.32 -11.20 -17.82
C TYR A 242 7.15 -11.40 -16.87
N ALA A 243 6.01 -10.77 -17.11
CA ALA A 243 4.79 -10.85 -16.29
C ALA A 243 3.52 -10.89 -17.15
N PRO A 244 3.32 -11.96 -17.93
CA PRO A 244 2.16 -12.06 -18.83
C PRO A 244 0.85 -11.84 -18.07
N LEU A 245 -0.05 -11.07 -18.70
CA LEU A 245 -1.35 -10.71 -18.13
C LEU A 245 -2.24 -11.95 -17.99
N ASP A 246 -2.76 -12.18 -16.78
CA ASP A 246 -3.80 -13.15 -16.50
C ASP A 246 -5.07 -12.48 -15.93
N PHE A 247 -6.04 -13.28 -15.52
CA PHE A 247 -7.28 -12.79 -14.92
C PHE A 247 -7.01 -12.01 -13.63
N GLY A 248 -6.16 -12.53 -12.74
CA GLY A 248 -5.81 -11.91 -11.46
C GLY A 248 -5.10 -10.57 -11.65
N ALA A 249 -4.13 -10.52 -12.57
CA ALA A 249 -3.44 -9.31 -12.96
C ALA A 249 -4.40 -8.21 -13.43
N ARG A 250 -5.45 -8.58 -14.17
CA ARG A 250 -6.45 -7.63 -14.69
C ARG A 250 -7.44 -7.17 -13.61
N ARG A 251 -8.05 -8.13 -12.88
CA ARG A 251 -9.17 -7.83 -11.98
C ARG A 251 -8.72 -7.46 -10.56
N TYR A 252 -7.67 -8.08 -10.04
CA TYR A 252 -7.18 -7.78 -8.69
C TYR A 252 -6.11 -6.68 -8.67
N CYS A 253 -5.42 -6.46 -9.82
CA CYS A 253 -4.30 -5.53 -9.89
C CYS A 253 -4.65 -4.29 -10.72
N GLU A 254 -4.79 -4.42 -12.03
CA GLU A 254 -5.05 -3.29 -12.93
C GLU A 254 -6.37 -2.55 -12.64
N ALA A 255 -7.37 -3.21 -12.05
CA ALA A 255 -8.61 -2.55 -11.63
C ALA A 255 -8.37 -1.44 -10.58
N ARG A 256 -7.38 -1.60 -9.68
CA ARG A 256 -6.99 -0.56 -8.70
C ARG A 256 -6.36 0.65 -9.39
N VAL A 257 -5.52 0.41 -10.39
CA VAL A 257 -4.94 1.47 -11.22
C VAL A 257 -6.03 2.20 -12.01
N TRP A 258 -6.96 1.45 -12.60
CA TRP A 258 -8.12 2.01 -13.28
C TRP A 258 -8.95 2.91 -12.36
N SER A 259 -9.22 2.49 -11.14
CA SER A 259 -9.97 3.29 -10.17
C SER A 259 -9.28 4.63 -9.89
N TYR A 260 -7.98 4.60 -9.66
CA TYR A 260 -7.19 5.81 -9.45
C TYR A 260 -7.23 6.75 -10.67
N PHE A 261 -7.06 6.22 -11.89
CA PHE A 261 -7.16 7.03 -13.10
C PHE A 261 -8.58 7.58 -13.31
N ASN A 262 -9.61 6.81 -12.98
CA ASN A 262 -10.99 7.25 -13.06
C ASN A 262 -11.32 8.43 -12.13
N MET A 263 -10.67 8.52 -10.95
CA MET A 263 -10.87 9.63 -10.01
C MET A 263 -10.31 10.97 -10.52
N PHE A 264 -9.27 10.94 -11.34
CA PHE A 264 -8.50 12.13 -11.71
C PHE A 264 -8.46 12.40 -13.22
N THR A 265 -9.19 11.62 -14.01
CA THR A 265 -9.30 11.83 -15.47
C THR A 265 -10.73 11.63 -15.94
N ASP A 266 -11.06 12.14 -17.12
CA ASP A 266 -12.36 11.89 -17.74
C ASP A 266 -12.33 10.61 -18.63
N ARG A 267 -11.29 9.77 -18.47
CA ARG A 267 -10.99 8.61 -19.31
C ARG A 267 -11.39 7.26 -18.71
N GLY A 268 -12.03 7.24 -17.53
CA GLY A 268 -12.39 5.98 -16.84
C GLY A 268 -13.19 5.01 -17.71
N ASN A 269 -14.16 5.53 -18.48
CA ASN A 269 -14.97 4.72 -19.39
C ASN A 269 -14.16 4.16 -20.59
N GLU A 270 -13.09 4.83 -21.00
CA GLU A 270 -12.20 4.35 -22.06
C GLU A 270 -11.41 3.11 -21.61
N PHE A 271 -11.02 3.05 -20.35
CA PHE A 271 -10.18 1.98 -19.81
C PHE A 271 -10.98 0.83 -19.21
N LEU A 272 -12.26 1.03 -18.88
CA LEU A 272 -13.10 0.00 -18.27
C LEU A 272 -13.20 -1.30 -19.10
N PRO A 273 -13.31 -1.27 -20.46
CA PRO A 273 -13.32 -2.48 -21.27
C PRO A 273 -12.07 -3.37 -21.09
N TYR A 274 -10.90 -2.77 -20.83
CA TYR A 274 -9.68 -3.54 -20.50
C TYR A 274 -9.83 -4.28 -19.18
N ILE A 275 -10.35 -3.62 -18.15
CA ILE A 275 -10.59 -4.22 -16.83
C ILE A 275 -11.63 -5.34 -16.90
N LEU A 276 -12.67 -5.17 -17.73
CA LEU A 276 -13.72 -6.18 -17.91
C LEU A 276 -13.30 -7.36 -18.83
N GLY A 277 -12.12 -7.28 -19.46
CA GLY A 277 -11.61 -8.31 -20.36
C GLY A 277 -12.20 -8.28 -21.77
N GLU A 278 -12.83 -7.18 -22.16
CA GLU A 278 -13.42 -6.97 -23.48
C GLU A 278 -12.35 -6.58 -24.52
N THR A 279 -11.20 -6.08 -24.06
CA THR A 279 -10.01 -5.78 -24.89
C THR A 279 -8.74 -6.15 -24.15
N ASN A 280 -7.66 -6.40 -24.89
CA ASN A 280 -6.32 -6.62 -24.36
C ASN A 280 -5.40 -5.40 -24.49
N THR A 281 -5.91 -4.26 -25.00
CA THR A 281 -5.13 -3.03 -25.06
C THR A 281 -4.90 -2.50 -23.64
N PRO A 282 -3.65 -2.47 -23.13
CA PRO A 282 -3.39 -2.05 -21.77
C PRO A 282 -3.66 -0.56 -21.57
N MET A 283 -3.93 -0.17 -20.34
CA MET A 283 -3.97 1.24 -19.96
C MET A 283 -2.57 1.87 -20.11
N PRO A 284 -2.47 3.16 -20.45
CA PRO A 284 -1.18 3.84 -20.50
C PRO A 284 -0.51 3.82 -19.10
N LEU A 285 0.84 3.79 -19.10
CA LEU A 285 1.60 3.84 -17.85
C LEU A 285 1.37 5.18 -17.10
N PHE A 286 1.23 6.27 -17.85
CA PHE A 286 1.04 7.62 -17.34
C PHE A 286 -0.19 8.27 -17.95
N VAL A 287 -0.92 9.07 -17.15
CA VAL A 287 -2.05 9.89 -17.63
C VAL A 287 -1.96 11.31 -17.06
N LYS A 288 -2.38 12.30 -17.83
CA LYS A 288 -2.51 13.66 -17.32
C LYS A 288 -3.81 13.78 -16.53
N PRO A 289 -3.76 14.25 -15.27
CA PRO A 289 -4.96 14.48 -14.51
C PRO A 289 -5.72 15.70 -15.04
N ASN A 290 -7.05 15.70 -14.87
CA ASN A 290 -7.94 16.81 -15.28
C ASN A 290 -7.90 18.00 -14.30
N ARG A 291 -7.27 17.83 -13.13
CA ARG A 291 -7.02 18.84 -12.11
C ARG A 291 -5.73 18.56 -11.34
N LYS A 292 -5.23 19.54 -10.62
CA LYS A 292 -4.13 19.31 -9.68
C LYS A 292 -4.56 18.36 -8.57
N VAL A 293 -3.63 17.49 -8.16
CA VAL A 293 -3.85 16.45 -7.15
C VAL A 293 -3.12 16.85 -5.86
N SER A 294 -3.85 16.97 -4.77
CA SER A 294 -3.28 17.30 -3.46
C SER A 294 -2.86 16.03 -2.68
N VAL A 295 -2.06 16.21 -1.62
CA VAL A 295 -1.77 15.12 -0.66
C VAL A 295 -3.06 14.53 -0.09
N GLN A 296 -4.07 15.38 0.23
CA GLN A 296 -5.35 14.91 0.75
C GLN A 296 -6.14 14.11 -0.29
N ASP A 297 -6.05 14.46 -1.58
CA ASP A 297 -6.65 13.65 -2.64
C ASP A 297 -6.04 12.25 -2.70
N VAL A 298 -4.72 12.13 -2.55
CA VAL A 298 -4.04 10.83 -2.52
C VAL A 298 -4.41 10.03 -1.27
N LYS A 299 -4.47 10.66 -0.08
CA LYS A 299 -4.99 10.01 1.15
C LYS A 299 -6.40 9.47 0.93
N ASN A 300 -7.28 10.24 0.28
CA ASN A 300 -8.64 9.81 -0.02
C ASN A 300 -8.68 8.68 -1.07
N ALA A 301 -7.83 8.74 -2.09
CA ALA A 301 -7.73 7.68 -3.09
C ALA A 301 -7.24 6.35 -2.49
N MET A 302 -6.35 6.38 -1.49
CA MET A 302 -5.95 5.18 -0.75
C MET A 302 -7.11 4.52 0.02
N ARG A 303 -8.22 5.22 0.23
CA ARG A 303 -9.42 4.74 0.94
C ARG A 303 -10.49 4.15 0.03
N ASP A 304 -10.23 4.06 -1.26
CA ASP A 304 -11.20 3.67 -2.29
C ASP A 304 -11.60 2.18 -2.23
N HIS A 305 -12.89 1.93 -2.48
CA HIS A 305 -13.48 0.60 -2.64
C HIS A 305 -14.33 0.51 -3.92
N TYR A 306 -14.00 1.28 -4.95
CA TYR A 306 -14.76 1.38 -6.21
C TYR A 306 -16.14 2.01 -6.07
N GLU A 307 -16.44 2.76 -4.98
CA GLU A 307 -17.76 3.33 -4.72
C GLU A 307 -18.28 4.15 -5.90
N GLY A 308 -19.51 3.90 -6.28
CA GLY A 308 -20.20 4.58 -7.39
C GLY A 308 -19.74 4.16 -8.80
N THR A 309 -18.92 3.12 -8.92
CA THR A 309 -18.45 2.57 -10.19
C THR A 309 -19.14 1.23 -10.52
N PRO A 310 -18.98 0.68 -11.74
CA PRO A 310 -19.45 -0.67 -12.06
C PRO A 310 -18.82 -1.80 -11.22
N LEU A 311 -17.71 -1.52 -10.51
CA LEU A 311 -17.03 -2.49 -9.63
C LEU A 311 -17.41 -2.32 -8.15
N ASP A 312 -18.39 -1.49 -7.81
CA ASP A 312 -18.82 -1.20 -6.45
C ASP A 312 -19.40 -2.43 -5.75
N ILE A 313 -18.63 -3.00 -4.83
CA ILE A 313 -19.02 -4.19 -4.06
C ILE A 313 -19.86 -3.89 -2.82
N SER A 314 -20.16 -2.62 -2.53
CA SER A 314 -21.05 -2.23 -1.43
C SER A 314 -22.53 -2.40 -1.76
N LYS A 315 -22.89 -2.72 -3.02
CA LYS A 315 -24.27 -2.76 -3.52
C LYS A 315 -24.87 -4.15 -3.63
N ASP A 316 -24.06 -5.20 -3.61
CA ASP A 316 -24.53 -6.58 -3.74
C ASP A 316 -24.85 -7.23 -2.38
N PHE A 317 -25.44 -8.42 -2.41
CA PHE A 317 -25.81 -9.17 -1.20
C PHE A 317 -24.59 -9.50 -0.31
N GLY A 318 -23.40 -9.66 -0.88
CA GLY A 318 -22.15 -9.91 -0.17
C GLY A 318 -21.73 -8.77 0.76
N ALA A 319 -22.25 -7.55 0.54
CA ALA A 319 -22.06 -6.40 1.42
C ALA A 319 -22.84 -6.49 2.74
N GLY A 320 -23.75 -7.46 2.86
CA GLY A 320 -24.59 -7.62 4.03
C GLY A 320 -25.54 -6.44 4.26
N PRO A 321 -26.21 -6.42 5.42
CA PRO A 321 -27.28 -5.44 5.69
C PRO A 321 -26.78 -4.00 5.89
N TYR A 322 -25.49 -3.80 6.07
CA TYR A 322 -24.90 -2.48 6.34
C TYR A 322 -23.83 -2.09 5.31
N HIS A 323 -23.95 -2.60 4.08
CA HIS A 323 -23.21 -2.20 2.89
C HIS A 323 -21.69 -2.15 3.07
N THR A 324 -21.13 -3.17 3.77
CA THR A 324 -19.67 -3.25 3.95
C THR A 324 -18.96 -3.42 2.61
N PRO A 325 -17.94 -2.57 2.28
CA PRO A 325 -17.17 -2.73 1.06
C PRO A 325 -16.02 -3.72 1.20
N TYR A 326 -16.05 -4.57 2.20
CA TYR A 326 -15.02 -5.55 2.50
C TYR A 326 -15.48 -6.97 2.20
N ARG A 327 -14.55 -7.79 1.71
CA ARG A 327 -14.78 -9.22 1.48
C ARG A 327 -13.77 -10.05 2.25
N LEU A 328 -14.23 -11.18 2.77
CA LEU A 328 -13.33 -12.14 3.43
C LEU A 328 -12.51 -12.92 2.40
N SER A 329 -11.25 -13.19 2.73
CA SER A 329 -10.39 -14.09 1.95
C SER A 329 -10.85 -15.56 2.12
N PRO A 330 -10.76 -16.41 1.08
CA PRO A 330 -10.24 -16.11 -0.26
C PRO A 330 -11.24 -15.34 -1.13
N LEU A 331 -10.73 -14.45 -1.98
CA LEU A 331 -11.56 -13.67 -2.90
C LEU A 331 -12.12 -14.50 -4.06
N SER A 332 -11.47 -15.60 -4.44
CA SER A 332 -11.98 -16.56 -5.42
C SER A 332 -12.59 -17.77 -4.71
N PHE A 333 -13.70 -18.27 -5.25
CA PHE A 333 -14.44 -19.39 -4.67
C PHE A 333 -15.18 -20.19 -5.76
N LYS A 334 -15.61 -21.40 -5.41
CA LYS A 334 -16.40 -22.26 -6.30
C LYS A 334 -17.81 -22.48 -5.77
N VAL A 335 -18.77 -22.50 -6.70
CA VAL A 335 -20.13 -22.96 -6.45
C VAL A 335 -20.46 -24.01 -7.51
N GLY A 336 -20.62 -25.27 -7.11
CA GLY A 336 -20.60 -26.39 -8.03
C GLY A 336 -19.26 -26.47 -8.75
N ASP A 337 -19.30 -26.58 -10.07
CA ASP A 337 -18.10 -26.63 -10.92
C ASP A 337 -17.67 -25.25 -11.45
N GLN A 338 -18.42 -24.18 -11.12
CA GLN A 338 -18.16 -22.84 -11.59
C GLN A 338 -17.32 -22.04 -10.60
N GLU A 339 -16.29 -21.34 -11.09
CA GLU A 339 -15.47 -20.41 -10.33
C GLU A 339 -16.06 -18.99 -10.36
N TYR A 340 -15.98 -18.33 -9.22
CA TYR A 340 -16.42 -16.94 -8.99
C TYR A 340 -15.33 -16.18 -8.23
N PHE A 341 -15.46 -14.86 -8.18
CA PHE A 341 -14.54 -14.00 -7.45
C PHE A 341 -15.26 -12.80 -6.84
N ASN A 342 -14.63 -12.15 -5.88
CA ASN A 342 -14.95 -10.81 -5.39
C ASN A 342 -13.89 -9.82 -5.86
N GLU A 343 -14.26 -8.55 -6.02
CA GLU A 343 -13.32 -7.49 -6.35
C GLU A 343 -12.30 -7.27 -5.21
N ARG A 344 -11.13 -6.74 -5.58
CA ARG A 344 -10.08 -6.35 -4.66
C ARG A 344 -9.81 -4.84 -4.82
N PRO A 345 -10.37 -3.97 -3.96
CA PRO A 345 -10.20 -2.52 -4.05
C PRO A 345 -8.82 -2.05 -3.55
N ILE A 346 -8.55 -0.74 -3.64
CA ILE A 346 -7.31 -0.12 -3.14
C ILE A 346 -7.22 -0.30 -1.62
N SER A 347 -8.25 0.11 -0.86
CA SER A 347 -8.30 -0.08 0.58
C SER A 347 -8.74 -1.50 0.94
N THR A 348 -8.07 -2.11 1.91
CA THR A 348 -8.33 -3.49 2.29
C THR A 348 -7.96 -3.74 3.76
N GLN A 349 -8.69 -4.67 4.38
CA GLN A 349 -8.46 -5.08 5.78
C GLN A 349 -7.14 -5.85 6.01
N GLN A 350 -6.39 -6.17 4.97
CA GLN A 350 -5.10 -6.87 5.10
C GLN A 350 -3.89 -5.94 5.16
N SER A 351 -4.09 -4.62 5.13
CA SER A 351 -3.00 -3.66 5.22
C SER A 351 -2.35 -3.69 6.60
N GLY A 352 -1.03 -3.81 6.66
CA GLY A 352 -0.27 -3.63 7.89
C GLY A 352 -0.04 -2.15 8.16
N PHE A 353 0.45 -1.42 7.16
CA PHE A 353 0.63 0.03 7.21
C PHE A 353 0.43 0.67 5.84
N VAL A 354 0.16 1.96 5.87
CA VAL A 354 -0.02 2.79 4.67
C VAL A 354 0.69 4.12 4.85
N PHE A 355 1.15 4.71 3.76
CA PHE A 355 1.65 6.07 3.79
C PHE A 355 1.35 6.86 2.51
N VAL A 356 1.41 8.18 2.64
CA VAL A 356 1.54 9.13 1.54
C VAL A 356 2.80 9.95 1.80
N ALA A 357 3.79 9.88 0.92
CA ALA A 357 5.03 10.64 0.99
C ALA A 357 4.90 11.91 0.18
N GLN A 358 5.23 13.05 0.78
CA GLN A 358 5.28 14.38 0.19
C GLN A 358 6.72 14.86 0.21
N MET A 359 7.30 15.15 -0.95
CA MET A 359 8.69 15.58 -1.09
C MET A 359 8.74 16.90 -1.84
N ARG A 360 9.39 17.93 -1.25
CA ARG A 360 9.33 19.32 -1.71
C ARG A 360 10.73 19.90 -1.89
N SER A 361 11.07 20.20 -3.14
CA SER A 361 12.41 20.70 -3.51
C SER A 361 12.69 22.16 -3.12
N GLU A 362 11.66 22.94 -2.84
CA GLU A 362 11.76 24.33 -2.41
C GLU A 362 12.06 24.49 -0.91
N LEU A 363 11.99 23.40 -0.15
CA LEU A 363 12.26 23.37 1.28
C LEU A 363 13.55 22.60 1.59
N PRO A 364 14.28 22.98 2.66
CA PRO A 364 15.41 22.16 3.13
C PRO A 364 14.99 20.74 3.48
N ASP A 365 15.84 19.75 3.20
CA ASP A 365 15.53 18.33 3.38
C ASP A 365 14.86 17.98 4.73
N PRO A 366 15.32 18.46 5.90
CA PRO A 366 14.69 18.09 7.17
C PRO A 366 13.23 18.51 7.30
N ILE A 367 12.79 19.49 6.49
CA ILE A 367 11.45 20.09 6.52
C ILE A 367 10.63 19.62 5.32
N GLY A 368 11.26 19.50 4.14
CA GLY A 368 10.59 19.24 2.86
C GLY A 368 9.95 17.86 2.76
N GLY A 369 10.53 16.84 3.40
CA GLY A 369 10.05 15.47 3.38
C GLY A 369 9.09 15.15 4.51
N VAL A 370 7.85 14.79 4.17
CA VAL A 370 6.83 14.34 5.14
C VAL A 370 6.26 13.00 4.70
N LEU A 371 6.42 11.99 5.53
CA LEU A 371 5.76 10.70 5.41
C LEU A 371 4.47 10.76 6.22
N TRP A 372 3.33 10.92 5.57
CA TRP A 372 2.01 10.84 6.18
C TRP A 372 1.70 9.37 6.43
N PHE A 373 1.90 8.90 7.65
CA PHE A 373 1.90 7.49 8.01
C PHE A 373 0.65 7.08 8.79
N GLY A 374 0.14 5.88 8.50
CA GLY A 374 -0.93 5.22 9.25
C GLY A 374 -0.69 3.71 9.35
N THR A 375 -1.19 3.09 10.41
CA THR A 375 -1.20 1.64 10.57
C THR A 375 -2.57 1.07 10.24
N ASP A 376 -2.64 -0.20 9.83
CA ASP A 376 -3.87 -0.90 9.45
C ASP A 376 -4.48 -0.39 8.13
N ASP A 377 -5.73 -0.70 7.86
CA ASP A 377 -6.50 -0.36 6.67
C ASP A 377 -6.55 1.16 6.40
N ALA A 378 -6.21 1.58 5.20
CA ALA A 378 -6.19 2.98 4.78
C ALA A 378 -7.51 3.73 5.03
N ASN A 379 -8.66 3.04 4.87
CA ASN A 379 -9.97 3.62 5.13
C ASN A 379 -10.27 3.78 6.64
N MET A 380 -9.61 2.99 7.49
CA MET A 380 -9.81 2.98 8.94
C MET A 380 -8.68 3.68 9.72
N THR A 381 -7.67 4.20 9.04
CA THR A 381 -6.52 4.87 9.67
C THR A 381 -6.55 6.39 9.51
N VAL A 382 -5.69 7.07 10.27
CA VAL A 382 -5.38 8.50 10.16
C VAL A 382 -3.95 8.65 9.66
N PHE A 383 -3.74 9.44 8.63
CA PHE A 383 -2.41 9.76 8.12
C PHE A 383 -1.75 10.85 8.98
N THR A 384 -0.86 10.44 9.88
CA THR A 384 -0.12 11.36 10.78
C THR A 384 1.19 11.83 10.16
N PRO A 385 1.60 13.11 10.34
CA PRO A 385 2.82 13.63 9.75
C PRO A 385 4.07 13.11 10.47
N VAL A 386 4.96 12.44 9.71
CA VAL A 386 6.29 12.00 10.14
C VAL A 386 7.33 12.71 9.27
N TYR A 387 8.08 13.64 9.85
CA TYR A 387 9.14 14.34 9.09
C TYR A 387 10.34 13.42 8.84
N CYS A 388 10.93 13.51 7.66
CA CYS A 388 12.01 12.63 7.20
C CYS A 388 13.27 12.66 8.09
N CYS A 389 13.48 13.77 8.82
CA CYS A 389 14.59 13.93 9.76
C CYS A 389 14.32 13.30 11.15
N THR A 390 13.14 12.74 11.38
CA THR A 390 12.78 12.09 12.66
C THR A 390 13.79 11.00 12.99
N ASP A 391 14.33 11.02 14.21
CA ASP A 391 15.33 10.06 14.70
C ASP A 391 14.89 9.28 15.94
N LYS A 392 13.64 9.48 16.36
CA LYS A 392 13.02 8.72 17.46
C LYS A 392 11.58 8.40 17.07
N VAL A 393 11.32 7.13 16.83
CA VAL A 393 9.99 6.63 16.45
C VAL A 393 8.99 6.83 17.58
N PRO A 394 7.73 7.25 17.28
CA PRO A 394 6.63 7.22 18.23
C PRO A 394 6.44 5.81 18.82
N VAL A 395 6.42 5.69 20.14
CA VAL A 395 6.37 4.37 20.81
C VAL A 395 5.14 3.57 20.40
N CYS A 396 4.00 4.20 20.20
CA CYS A 396 2.77 3.52 19.77
C CYS A 396 2.87 2.88 18.37
N TYR A 397 3.81 3.33 17.53
CA TYR A 397 4.07 2.78 16.18
C TYR A 397 5.20 1.74 16.17
N THR A 398 5.65 1.28 17.32
CA THR A 398 6.65 0.21 17.46
C THR A 398 6.02 -1.10 17.95
N ARG A 399 6.82 -2.13 18.13
CA ARG A 399 6.45 -3.38 18.81
C ARG A 399 6.39 -3.21 20.34
N VAL A 400 5.68 -2.18 20.79
CA VAL A 400 5.52 -1.87 22.21
C VAL A 400 4.92 -3.05 22.97
N ASP A 401 5.41 -3.34 24.17
CA ASP A 401 5.03 -4.50 24.99
C ASP A 401 5.23 -5.86 24.29
N GLY A 402 6.09 -5.92 23.27
CA GLY A 402 6.27 -7.13 22.47
C GLY A 402 5.13 -7.39 21.47
N ALA A 403 4.33 -6.37 21.15
CA ALA A 403 3.24 -6.51 20.19
C ALA A 403 3.78 -6.95 18.83
N ASP A 404 3.09 -7.89 18.22
CA ASP A 404 3.27 -8.36 16.86
C ASP A 404 1.91 -8.81 16.28
N TYR A 405 1.91 -9.44 15.11
CA TYR A 405 0.67 -9.87 14.45
C TYR A 405 -0.17 -10.90 15.22
N ILE A 406 0.42 -11.60 16.20
CA ILE A 406 -0.24 -12.60 17.06
C ILE A 406 -0.20 -12.24 18.55
N THR A 407 0.39 -11.09 18.90
CA THR A 407 0.51 -10.61 20.28
C THR A 407 -0.14 -9.24 20.42
N PHE A 408 -1.30 -9.19 21.07
CA PHE A 408 -2.08 -7.96 21.25
C PHE A 408 -1.49 -7.06 22.34
N SER A 409 -1.48 -5.73 22.10
CA SER A 409 -1.24 -4.72 23.14
C SER A 409 -2.19 -3.53 22.98
N TRP A 410 -2.74 -3.06 24.11
CA TRP A 410 -3.52 -1.83 24.19
C TRP A 410 -2.70 -0.55 24.02
N ASN A 411 -1.38 -0.66 23.91
CA ASN A 411 -0.45 0.44 23.69
C ASN A 411 0.06 0.48 22.23
N SER A 412 -0.29 -0.52 21.40
CA SER A 412 0.06 -0.60 19.99
C SER A 412 -0.97 0.11 19.13
N ALA A 413 -0.52 1.05 18.31
CA ALA A 413 -1.38 1.73 17.35
C ALA A 413 -2.01 0.73 16.36
N PHE A 414 -1.23 -0.21 15.80
CA PHE A 414 -1.76 -1.24 14.92
C PHE A 414 -2.98 -1.94 15.54
N TRP A 415 -2.87 -2.41 16.77
CA TRP A 415 -3.98 -3.13 17.42
C TRP A 415 -5.16 -2.23 17.78
N ILE A 416 -4.94 -0.96 18.11
CA ILE A 416 -6.03 -0.02 18.38
C ILE A 416 -6.78 0.33 17.09
N PHE A 417 -6.09 0.56 15.97
CA PHE A 417 -6.73 0.81 14.68
C PHE A 417 -7.47 -0.43 14.19
N ASN A 418 -6.87 -1.61 14.27
CA ASN A 418 -7.48 -2.87 13.89
C ASN A 418 -8.71 -3.22 14.75
N TRP A 419 -8.67 -2.95 16.06
CA TRP A 419 -9.83 -3.11 16.94
C TRP A 419 -11.01 -2.25 16.50
N VAL A 420 -10.80 -0.96 16.20
CA VAL A 420 -11.85 -0.07 15.70
C VAL A 420 -12.36 -0.56 14.35
N ALA A 421 -11.48 -0.90 13.42
CA ALA A 421 -11.83 -1.40 12.09
C ALA A 421 -12.74 -2.63 12.16
N ASN A 422 -12.37 -3.62 12.96
CA ASN A 422 -13.14 -4.86 13.11
C ASN A 422 -14.50 -4.66 13.80
N MET A 423 -14.70 -3.61 14.58
CA MET A 423 -16.05 -3.22 15.07
C MET A 423 -16.91 -2.60 13.98
N VAL A 424 -16.30 -1.82 13.08
CA VAL A 424 -16.99 -1.06 12.03
C VAL A 424 -17.39 -1.95 10.85
N TYR A 425 -16.52 -2.85 10.39
CA TYR A 425 -16.75 -3.68 9.20
C TYR A 425 -18.16 -4.34 9.15
N PRO A 426 -18.67 -5.01 10.18
CA PRO A 426 -19.97 -5.66 10.12
C PRO A 426 -21.16 -4.70 10.22
N ARG A 427 -20.94 -3.42 10.54
CA ARG A 427 -21.98 -2.37 10.71
C ARG A 427 -21.57 -1.05 10.07
N TYR A 428 -21.00 -1.16 8.86
CA TYR A 428 -20.28 -0.09 8.18
C TYR A 428 -21.09 1.20 8.07
N ASP A 429 -22.28 1.18 7.48
CA ASP A 429 -23.14 2.37 7.31
C ASP A 429 -23.54 3.05 8.63
N LEU A 430 -23.64 2.28 9.71
CA LEU A 430 -24.03 2.84 11.00
C LEU A 430 -22.87 3.58 11.68
N MET A 431 -21.62 3.08 11.50
CA MET A 431 -20.50 3.49 12.32
C MET A 431 -19.47 4.35 11.57
N MET A 432 -19.38 4.20 10.24
CA MET A 432 -18.36 4.87 9.43
C MET A 432 -18.44 6.39 9.48
N GLY A 433 -19.63 6.95 9.69
CA GLY A 433 -19.83 8.40 9.85
C GLY A 433 -19.05 8.98 11.03
N ASP A 434 -19.05 8.30 12.19
CA ASP A 434 -18.27 8.74 13.36
C ASP A 434 -16.76 8.58 13.14
N VAL A 435 -16.34 7.48 12.51
CA VAL A 435 -14.94 7.25 12.13
C VAL A 435 -14.46 8.36 11.20
N ARG A 436 -15.21 8.64 10.14
CA ARG A 436 -14.86 9.66 9.15
C ARG A 436 -14.79 11.07 9.75
N ALA A 437 -15.69 11.40 10.67
CA ALA A 437 -15.67 12.68 11.37
C ALA A 437 -14.36 12.86 12.17
N THR A 438 -13.95 11.82 12.93
CA THR A 438 -12.71 11.85 13.71
C THR A 438 -11.46 11.90 12.83
N GLN A 439 -11.44 11.13 11.72
CA GLN A 439 -10.34 11.20 10.74
C GLN A 439 -10.21 12.61 10.16
N THR A 440 -11.33 13.19 9.71
CA THR A 440 -11.35 14.51 9.08
C THR A 440 -10.86 15.58 10.04
N GLU A 441 -11.31 15.55 11.30
CA GLU A 441 -10.87 16.50 12.34
C GLU A 441 -9.36 16.45 12.55
N LEU A 442 -8.79 15.25 12.72
CA LEU A 442 -7.36 15.06 12.94
C LEU A 442 -6.53 15.50 11.72
N GLU A 443 -6.89 15.03 10.52
CA GLU A 443 -6.14 15.34 9.31
C GLU A 443 -6.25 16.82 8.92
N THR A 444 -7.41 17.46 9.13
CA THR A 444 -7.56 18.90 8.95
C THR A 444 -6.65 19.67 9.90
N THR A 445 -6.63 19.28 11.18
CA THR A 445 -5.73 19.90 12.18
C THR A 445 -4.26 19.80 11.76
N PHE A 446 -3.83 18.64 11.24
CA PHE A 446 -2.45 18.46 10.80
C PHE A 446 -2.14 19.28 9.54
N ASN A 447 -3.04 19.32 8.58
CA ASN A 447 -2.87 20.10 7.34
C ASN A 447 -2.80 21.61 7.65
N GLU A 448 -3.66 22.13 8.53
CA GLU A 448 -3.67 23.53 8.94
C GLU A 448 -2.43 23.92 9.77
N ALA A 449 -1.90 23.01 10.58
CA ALA A 449 -0.72 23.26 11.38
C ALA A 449 0.59 23.23 10.57
N GLN A 450 0.62 22.56 9.41
CA GLN A 450 1.83 22.25 8.66
C GLN A 450 2.68 23.49 8.37
N GLU A 451 2.10 24.54 7.79
CA GLU A 451 2.83 25.77 7.44
C GLU A 451 3.48 26.42 8.68
N GLY A 452 2.74 26.50 9.79
CA GLY A 452 3.25 27.08 11.03
C GLY A 452 4.39 26.29 11.65
N VAL A 453 4.29 24.95 11.65
CA VAL A 453 5.33 24.04 12.14
C VAL A 453 6.59 24.17 11.30
N GLU A 454 6.45 24.18 9.98
CA GLU A 454 7.57 24.26 9.03
C GLU A 454 8.27 25.62 9.10
N ALA A 455 7.52 26.72 9.22
CA ALA A 455 8.09 28.05 9.43
C ALA A 455 8.87 28.15 10.76
N ALA A 456 8.38 27.51 11.82
CA ALA A 456 9.11 27.45 13.09
C ALA A 456 10.39 26.59 12.97
N ALA A 457 10.30 25.45 12.29
CA ALA A 457 11.45 24.59 12.03
C ALA A 457 12.52 25.28 11.18
N ALA A 458 12.12 26.02 10.14
CA ALA A 458 13.05 26.78 9.29
C ALA A 458 13.85 27.82 10.08
N LYS A 459 13.19 28.58 10.97
CA LYS A 459 13.89 29.55 11.87
C LYS A 459 14.85 28.88 12.84
N LEU A 460 14.54 27.66 13.28
CA LEU A 460 15.45 26.87 14.12
C LEU A 460 16.62 26.35 13.30
N LEU A 461 16.36 25.88 12.06
CA LEU A 461 17.38 25.31 11.17
C LEU A 461 18.48 26.32 10.82
N GLU A 462 18.13 27.59 10.60
CA GLU A 462 19.08 28.68 10.37
C GLU A 462 20.07 28.87 11.53
N LYS A 463 19.64 28.60 12.76
CA LYS A 463 20.42 28.84 13.98
C LYS A 463 21.11 27.62 14.52
N ASP A 464 20.42 26.48 14.50
CA ASP A 464 20.85 25.22 15.10
C ASP A 464 20.10 24.04 14.46
N PRO A 465 20.72 23.37 13.48
CA PRO A 465 20.10 22.21 12.81
C PRO A 465 19.66 21.10 13.76
N ALA A 466 20.38 20.89 14.86
CA ALA A 466 20.02 19.85 15.83
C ALA A 466 18.71 20.21 16.57
N LYS A 467 18.50 21.49 16.87
CA LYS A 467 17.23 21.94 17.47
C LYS A 467 16.06 21.84 16.50
N ALA A 468 16.26 22.14 15.23
CA ALA A 468 15.22 21.97 14.21
C ALA A 468 14.80 20.49 14.11
N LYS A 469 15.78 19.59 14.03
CA LYS A 469 15.53 18.13 14.01
C LYS A 469 14.79 17.67 15.27
N ALA A 470 15.25 18.09 16.45
CA ALA A 470 14.59 17.74 17.71
C ALA A 470 13.14 18.27 17.78
N PHE A 471 12.90 19.49 17.28
CA PHE A 471 11.56 20.08 17.21
C PHE A 471 10.63 19.26 16.33
N LEU A 472 11.03 18.89 15.10
CA LEU A 472 10.24 18.10 14.17
C LEU A 472 10.04 16.67 14.67
N THR A 473 11.06 16.05 15.27
CA THR A 473 10.93 14.73 15.92
C THR A 473 9.91 14.78 17.07
N ASN A 474 9.93 15.82 17.92
CA ASN A 474 8.96 15.97 18.99
C ASN A 474 7.54 16.20 18.45
N TYR A 475 7.39 17.01 17.39
CA TYR A 475 6.09 17.22 16.75
C TYR A 475 5.53 15.90 16.20
N THR A 476 6.33 15.13 15.45
CA THR A 476 5.97 13.79 14.98
C THR A 476 5.49 12.88 16.12
N ASN A 477 6.25 12.82 17.23
CA ASN A 477 5.88 11.98 18.35
C ASN A 477 4.58 12.44 19.05
N MET A 478 4.40 13.74 19.20
CA MET A 478 3.22 14.33 19.83
C MET A 478 1.96 14.08 18.98
N THR A 479 2.03 14.30 17.67
CA THR A 479 0.88 14.06 16.77
C THR A 479 0.51 12.59 16.70
N ALA A 480 1.48 11.68 16.63
CA ALA A 480 1.26 10.25 16.65
C ALA A 480 0.59 9.79 17.96
N GLN A 481 1.08 10.26 19.12
CA GLN A 481 0.50 9.92 20.41
C GLN A 481 -0.93 10.48 20.55
N SER A 482 -1.15 11.74 20.12
CA SER A 482 -2.49 12.35 20.15
C SER A 482 -3.48 11.62 19.25
N THR A 483 -3.04 11.17 18.07
CA THR A 483 -3.85 10.35 17.17
C THR A 483 -4.22 9.01 17.81
N PHE A 484 -3.23 8.31 18.36
CA PHE A 484 -3.42 7.04 19.07
C PHE A 484 -4.44 7.18 20.21
N ASP A 485 -4.28 8.17 21.08
CA ASP A 485 -5.17 8.41 22.22
C ASP A 485 -6.59 8.77 21.76
N THR A 486 -6.71 9.55 20.69
CA THR A 486 -8.01 9.91 20.12
C THR A 486 -8.70 8.70 19.51
N TRP A 487 -7.96 7.85 18.79
CA TRP A 487 -8.51 6.65 18.17
C TRP A 487 -8.97 5.62 19.21
N LYS A 488 -8.21 5.48 20.29
CA LYS A 488 -8.61 4.63 21.42
C LYS A 488 -9.92 5.10 22.04
N ARG A 489 -10.07 6.42 22.28
CA ARG A 489 -11.32 7.01 22.76
C ARG A 489 -12.47 6.85 21.77
N LEU A 490 -12.20 6.95 20.45
CA LEU A 490 -13.19 6.65 19.42
C LEU A 490 -13.68 5.21 19.55
N GLY A 491 -12.81 4.23 19.70
CA GLY A 491 -13.19 2.83 19.90
C GLY A 491 -14.10 2.65 21.11
N GLU A 492 -13.75 3.23 22.26
CA GLU A 492 -14.57 3.22 23.49
C GLU A 492 -15.95 3.88 23.24
N PHE A 493 -15.98 5.00 22.54
CA PHE A 493 -17.21 5.69 22.15
C PHE A 493 -18.09 4.83 21.24
N LEU A 494 -17.51 4.18 20.23
CA LEU A 494 -18.25 3.31 19.31
C LEU A 494 -18.86 2.10 20.03
N VAL A 495 -18.12 1.49 20.98
CA VAL A 495 -18.67 0.42 21.83
C VAL A 495 -19.90 0.93 22.59
N VAL A 496 -19.81 2.09 23.24
CA VAL A 496 -20.94 2.65 24.01
C VAL A 496 -22.13 2.99 23.09
N LYS A 497 -21.88 3.65 21.96
CA LYS A 497 -22.94 4.14 21.06
C LYS A 497 -23.70 3.01 20.36
N TYR A 498 -23.02 1.93 20.01
CA TYR A 498 -23.53 0.90 19.10
C TYR A 498 -23.64 -0.52 19.68
N ASN A 499 -23.40 -0.73 20.99
CA ASN A 499 -23.49 -2.07 21.54
C ASN A 499 -24.90 -2.67 21.42
N ASP A 500 -24.97 -4.00 21.38
CA ASP A 500 -26.20 -4.80 21.36
C ASP A 500 -27.13 -4.51 20.16
N GLY A 501 -26.60 -4.02 19.03
CA GLY A 501 -27.37 -3.79 17.79
C GLY A 501 -28.31 -2.58 17.85
N VAL A 502 -28.16 -1.71 18.83
CA VAL A 502 -28.93 -0.46 18.96
C VAL A 502 -28.01 0.76 18.87
N VAL A 503 -28.59 1.94 18.65
CA VAL A 503 -27.85 3.21 18.61
C VAL A 503 -28.32 4.08 19.76
N LYS A 504 -27.42 4.49 20.65
CA LYS A 504 -27.72 5.43 21.73
C LYS A 504 -27.97 6.83 21.16
N ARG A 505 -29.00 7.49 21.65
CA ARG A 505 -29.34 8.84 21.21
C ARG A 505 -28.30 9.85 21.68
N MET A 506 -28.02 10.78 20.79
CA MET A 506 -27.10 11.89 21.07
C MET A 506 -27.79 13.23 20.79
N LYS A 507 -27.44 14.25 21.59
CA LYS A 507 -27.84 15.64 21.39
C LYS A 507 -26.68 16.54 21.70
N ASN A 508 -26.35 17.46 20.80
CA ASN A 508 -25.21 18.39 20.93
C ASN A 508 -23.88 17.68 21.27
N GLY A 509 -23.59 16.56 20.60
CA GLY A 509 -22.35 15.81 20.79
C GLY A 509 -22.27 14.97 22.08
N GLN A 510 -23.34 14.92 22.87
CA GLN A 510 -23.41 14.16 24.13
C GLN A 510 -24.52 13.11 24.11
N PHE A 511 -24.35 12.02 24.84
CA PHE A 511 -25.42 11.04 25.02
C PHE A 511 -26.60 11.66 25.77
N GLU A 512 -27.83 11.51 25.22
CA GLU A 512 -29.04 11.99 25.87
C GLU A 512 -29.32 11.25 27.16
N ARG A 513 -29.65 12.03 28.20
CA ARG A 513 -30.03 11.53 29.51
C ARG A 513 -31.39 12.06 29.87
N ASN A 514 -32.19 11.28 30.61
CA ASN A 514 -33.45 11.70 31.21
C ASN A 514 -33.19 12.59 32.45
N SER A 515 -34.27 13.04 33.09
CA SER A 515 -34.23 13.94 34.24
C SER A 515 -33.51 13.39 35.48
N ILE A 516 -33.26 12.07 35.52
CA ILE A 516 -32.55 11.40 36.62
C ILE A 516 -31.16 10.91 36.19
N GLY A 517 -30.64 11.38 35.02
CA GLY A 517 -29.30 11.09 34.56
C GLY A 517 -29.12 9.75 33.86
N GLN A 518 -30.18 8.97 33.64
CA GLN A 518 -30.09 7.70 32.89
C GLN A 518 -30.18 7.93 31.39
N PRO A 519 -29.66 7.00 30.55
CA PRO A 519 -29.78 7.09 29.08
C PRO A 519 -31.27 7.27 28.67
N ALA A 520 -31.51 8.20 27.74
CA ALA A 520 -32.88 8.56 27.31
C ALA A 520 -33.56 7.55 26.35
N GLY A 521 -32.96 6.40 26.16
CA GLY A 521 -33.47 5.34 25.29
C GLY A 521 -32.57 5.13 24.07
N VAL A 522 -33.00 4.23 23.19
CA VAL A 522 -32.20 3.77 22.05
C VAL A 522 -33.00 3.85 20.74
N ILE A 523 -32.28 3.99 19.65
CA ILE A 523 -32.78 3.77 18.29
C ILE A 523 -32.52 2.31 17.93
N ARG A 524 -33.48 1.65 17.30
CA ARG A 524 -33.37 0.28 16.79
C ARG A 524 -33.32 0.35 15.26
N PRO A 525 -32.16 0.33 14.61
CA PRO A 525 -32.09 0.48 13.16
C PRO A 525 -32.70 -0.71 12.42
N GLY A 526 -32.57 -1.92 12.98
CA GLY A 526 -32.96 -3.14 12.28
C GLY A 526 -32.10 -3.39 11.05
N TYR A 527 -32.65 -4.14 10.09
CA TYR A 527 -32.06 -4.35 8.78
C TYR A 527 -32.74 -3.48 7.72
N PRO A 528 -32.03 -3.03 6.68
CA PRO A 528 -32.62 -2.32 5.55
C PRO A 528 -33.66 -3.16 4.81
N LYS A 529 -34.62 -2.48 4.16
CA LYS A 529 -35.74 -3.13 3.48
C LYS A 529 -35.31 -4.14 2.43
N GLU A 530 -34.30 -3.80 1.64
CA GLU A 530 -33.74 -4.63 0.56
C GLU A 530 -33.16 -5.94 1.11
N PHE A 531 -32.49 -5.88 2.25
CA PHE A 531 -31.99 -7.07 2.94
C PHE A 531 -33.14 -7.94 3.48
N LEU A 532 -34.19 -7.33 4.05
CA LEU A 532 -35.35 -8.06 4.54
C LEU A 532 -36.16 -8.73 3.42
N GLU A 533 -36.25 -8.11 2.25
CA GLU A 533 -36.87 -8.70 1.07
C GLU A 533 -36.17 -9.96 0.62
N GLU A 534 -34.83 -9.94 0.57
CA GLU A 534 -34.04 -11.12 0.22
C GLU A 534 -34.07 -12.18 1.33
N TYR A 535 -34.07 -11.77 2.60
CA TYR A 535 -34.23 -12.68 3.73
C TYR A 535 -35.54 -13.47 3.63
N VAL A 536 -36.68 -12.81 3.28
CA VAL A 536 -37.99 -13.46 3.11
C VAL A 536 -37.99 -14.40 1.91
N LYS A 537 -37.32 -14.06 0.78
CA LYS A 537 -37.19 -14.99 -0.35
C LYS A 537 -36.54 -16.31 0.05
N GLN A 538 -35.52 -16.26 0.90
CA GLN A 538 -34.78 -17.45 1.34
C GLN A 538 -35.53 -18.27 2.40
N THR A 539 -36.31 -17.62 3.26
CA THR A 539 -37.02 -18.27 4.39
C THR A 539 -38.46 -18.61 4.10
N GLY A 540 -39.04 -18.03 3.04
CA GLY A 540 -40.47 -18.17 2.73
C GLY A 540 -41.36 -17.74 3.89
N ASP A 541 -42.46 -18.48 4.10
CA ASP A 541 -43.46 -18.17 5.15
C ASP A 541 -43.02 -18.58 6.58
N ARG A 542 -41.77 -19.07 6.77
CA ARG A 542 -41.31 -19.57 8.07
C ARG A 542 -41.45 -18.57 9.20
N TYR A 543 -41.28 -17.28 8.93
CA TYR A 543 -41.36 -16.19 9.91
C TYR A 543 -42.54 -15.23 9.67
N LYS A 544 -43.51 -15.65 8.82
CA LYS A 544 -44.73 -14.86 8.62
C LYS A 544 -45.55 -14.86 9.91
N MET A 545 -45.94 -13.67 10.34
CA MET A 545 -46.80 -13.56 11.49
C MET A 545 -48.19 -14.16 11.18
N PRO A 546 -48.77 -14.93 12.09
CA PRO A 546 -50.16 -15.37 11.93
C PRO A 546 -51.09 -14.15 11.91
N GLU A 547 -52.20 -14.25 11.15
CA GLU A 547 -53.26 -13.23 11.10
C GLU A 547 -53.97 -13.10 12.43
#